data_9b885c2d3b291d366c33933900ac3040
#
_entry.id   9b885c2d3b291d366c33933900ac3040
#
_cell.length_a   1.000
_cell.length_b   1.000
_cell.length_c   1.000
_cell.angle_alpha   90.00
_cell.angle_beta   90.00
_cell.angle_gamma   90.00
#
_symmetry.space_group_name_H-M   'P 1'
#
loop_
_entity.id
_entity.type
_entity.pdbx_description
1 polymer ?
#
loop_
_entity_poly.entity_id
_entity_poly.type
_entity_poly.pdbx_seq_one_letter_code
_entity_poly.pdbx_strand_id
1 'polypeptide(L)'
;IAIKFIERITRLIHDNNNAAKDFEHYLDGLQKNINPSVDEEQAIEMLAQHMITRPIFDALFKEYQFVHNNVISRSMQAMIVTLQGEGFEMDTEVLDKFYTSVKNNVSNIDNLEGKQTIIKNIYEKFFKGAFPKTVDKLGIVYTPVDCVDFIIRSVDDILREEFNTSLTEENVHILDPFTGTGTFITRLLQLGVISPKDMKRQYEQEIHCNEIVLLA
;
A
#
# COMPACT_ATOMS: atom_id res chain seq x y z
N ILE A 1 -1.92 -2.56 19.72
CA ILE A 1 -3.06 -3.14 18.96
C ILE A 1 -2.51 -4.13 17.95
N ALA A 2 -1.64 -3.73 17.02
CA ALA A 2 -1.09 -4.61 16.00
C ALA A 2 -0.43 -5.88 16.59
N ILE A 3 0.38 -5.73 17.64
CA ILE A 3 1.02 -6.85 18.34
C ILE A 3 -0.04 -7.86 18.84
N LYS A 4 -1.13 -7.38 19.46
CA LYS A 4 -2.21 -8.26 19.93
C LYS A 4 -2.92 -8.99 18.79
N PHE A 5 -3.07 -8.34 17.63
CA PHE A 5 -3.63 -8.97 16.42
C PHE A 5 -2.70 -10.07 15.92
N ILE A 6 -1.42 -9.78 15.78
CA ILE A 6 -0.39 -10.73 15.35
C ILE A 6 -0.39 -11.95 16.29
N GLU A 7 -0.26 -11.73 17.61
CA GLU A 7 -0.24 -12.82 18.60
C GLU A 7 -1.51 -13.69 18.53
N ARG A 8 -2.66 -13.07 18.31
CA ARG A 8 -3.94 -13.78 18.24
C ARG A 8 -4.09 -14.58 16.95
N ILE A 9 -3.66 -14.02 15.81
CA ILE A 9 -3.61 -14.70 14.51
C ILE A 9 -2.67 -15.90 14.62
N THR A 10 -1.45 -15.69 15.11
CA THR A 10 -0.44 -16.74 15.30
C THR A 10 -1.00 -17.89 16.14
N ARG A 11 -1.61 -17.58 17.28
CA ARG A 11 -2.19 -18.60 18.14
C ARG A 11 -3.27 -19.40 17.41
N LEU A 12 -4.18 -18.72 16.71
CA LEU A 12 -5.28 -19.38 16.01
C LEU A 12 -4.78 -20.32 14.91
N ILE A 13 -3.77 -19.90 14.16
CA ILE A 13 -3.15 -20.73 13.13
C ILE A 13 -2.49 -21.97 13.75
N HIS A 14 -1.80 -21.83 14.87
CA HIS A 14 -1.13 -22.97 15.51
C HIS A 14 -2.09 -23.92 16.25
N ASP A 15 -3.20 -23.42 16.79
CA ASP A 15 -4.14 -24.22 17.60
C ASP A 15 -5.27 -24.84 16.76
N ASN A 16 -5.47 -24.42 15.50
CA ASN A 16 -6.59 -24.85 14.68
C ASN A 16 -6.11 -25.39 13.31
N ASN A 17 -6.37 -26.67 13.05
CA ASN A 17 -5.93 -27.36 11.84
C ASN A 17 -6.51 -26.79 10.53
N ASN A 18 -7.75 -26.25 10.55
CA ASN A 18 -8.35 -25.65 9.37
C ASN A 18 -7.68 -24.32 9.07
N ALA A 19 -7.49 -23.48 10.09
CA ALA A 19 -6.79 -22.22 9.96
C ALA A 19 -5.33 -22.42 9.49
N ALA A 20 -4.64 -23.42 10.03
CA ALA A 20 -3.28 -23.79 9.61
C ALA A 20 -3.21 -24.14 8.11
N LYS A 21 -4.10 -25.01 7.63
CA LYS A 21 -4.14 -25.43 6.23
C LYS A 21 -4.44 -24.27 5.28
N ASP A 22 -5.41 -23.44 5.61
CA ASP A 22 -5.75 -22.28 4.78
C ASP A 22 -4.64 -21.23 4.81
N PHE A 23 -3.93 -21.10 5.94
CA PHE A 23 -2.77 -20.24 6.05
C PHE A 23 -1.57 -20.74 5.22
N GLU A 24 -1.31 -22.04 5.20
CA GLU A 24 -0.29 -22.63 4.30
C GLU A 24 -0.57 -22.30 2.84
N HIS A 25 -1.83 -22.42 2.43
CA HIS A 25 -2.24 -22.06 1.07
C HIS A 25 -2.09 -20.57 0.76
N TYR A 26 -2.43 -19.73 1.74
CA TYR A 26 -2.22 -18.26 1.65
C TYR A 26 -0.74 -17.90 1.54
N LEU A 27 0.12 -18.48 2.38
CA LEU A 27 1.56 -18.26 2.36
C LEU A 27 2.19 -18.72 1.04
N ASP A 28 1.83 -19.92 0.57
CA ASP A 28 2.27 -20.44 -0.75
C ASP A 28 1.86 -19.48 -1.89
N GLY A 29 0.63 -18.94 -1.82
CA GLY A 29 0.16 -17.92 -2.77
C GLY A 29 0.98 -16.63 -2.74
N LEU A 30 1.37 -16.14 -1.58
CA LEU A 30 2.26 -14.98 -1.45
C LEU A 30 3.65 -15.28 -2.03
N GLN A 31 4.23 -16.44 -1.69
CA GLN A 31 5.55 -16.83 -2.15
C GLN A 31 5.63 -17.02 -3.67
N LYS A 32 4.59 -17.59 -4.29
CA LYS A 32 4.54 -17.83 -5.75
C LYS A 32 4.27 -16.58 -6.57
N ASN A 33 3.45 -15.67 -6.04
CA ASN A 33 2.93 -14.57 -6.87
C ASN A 33 3.52 -13.19 -6.50
N ILE A 34 4.14 -13.06 -5.32
CA ILE A 34 4.67 -11.79 -4.83
C ILE A 34 6.16 -11.89 -4.57
N ASN A 35 6.57 -12.65 -3.55
CA ASN A 35 7.96 -12.75 -3.16
C ASN A 35 8.26 -14.11 -2.51
N PRO A 36 9.12 -14.95 -3.12
CA PRO A 36 9.48 -16.26 -2.56
C PRO A 36 10.11 -16.23 -1.17
N SER A 37 10.62 -15.09 -0.73
CA SER A 37 11.26 -14.94 0.58
C SER A 37 10.29 -14.57 1.72
N VAL A 38 9.00 -14.45 1.44
CA VAL A 38 8.00 -14.20 2.49
C VAL A 38 7.94 -15.38 3.44
N ASP A 39 8.20 -15.12 4.72
CA ASP A 39 8.06 -16.11 5.78
C ASP A 39 6.70 -16.04 6.49
N GLU A 40 6.47 -16.96 7.42
CA GLU A 40 5.23 -17.03 8.21
C GLU A 40 4.98 -15.76 9.02
N GLU A 41 6.01 -15.22 9.70
CA GLU A 41 5.89 -14.01 10.52
C GLU A 41 5.48 -12.81 9.65
N GLN A 42 6.09 -12.65 8.48
CA GLN A 42 5.75 -11.61 7.53
C GLN A 42 4.33 -11.75 6.98
N ALA A 43 3.90 -12.98 6.64
CA ALA A 43 2.55 -13.23 6.14
C ALA A 43 1.47 -12.93 7.20
N ILE A 44 1.71 -13.27 8.46
CA ILE A 44 0.84 -12.92 9.59
C ILE A 44 0.80 -11.40 9.80
N GLU A 45 1.95 -10.73 9.72
CA GLU A 45 2.03 -9.29 9.84
C GLU A 45 1.26 -8.59 8.70
N MET A 46 1.36 -9.07 7.46
CA MET A 46 0.59 -8.58 6.31
C MET A 46 -0.93 -8.73 6.54
N LEU A 47 -1.39 -9.85 7.09
CA LEU A 47 -2.81 -10.04 7.45
C LEU A 47 -3.26 -9.04 8.52
N ALA A 48 -2.48 -8.87 9.58
CA ALA A 48 -2.79 -7.92 10.65
C ALA A 48 -2.85 -6.49 10.12
N GLN A 49 -1.91 -6.10 9.28
CA GLN A 49 -1.88 -4.80 8.61
C GLN A 49 -3.14 -4.59 7.77
N HIS A 50 -3.50 -5.55 6.93
CA HIS A 50 -4.69 -5.47 6.09
C HIS A 50 -5.97 -5.36 6.92
N MET A 51 -6.12 -6.17 7.98
CA MET A 51 -7.29 -6.13 8.86
C MET A 51 -7.49 -4.77 9.52
N ILE A 52 -6.39 -4.13 9.95
CA ILE A 52 -6.44 -2.84 10.63
C ILE A 52 -6.66 -1.69 9.64
N THR A 53 -6.07 -1.76 8.45
CA THR A 53 -6.10 -0.63 7.49
C THR A 53 -7.29 -0.67 6.55
N ARG A 54 -7.87 -1.84 6.30
CA ARG A 54 -9.00 -2.02 5.38
C ARG A 54 -10.16 -1.06 5.61
N PRO A 55 -10.69 -0.83 6.84
CA PRO A 55 -11.80 0.10 7.06
C PRO A 55 -11.48 1.53 6.64
N ILE A 56 -10.21 1.90 6.63
CA ILE A 56 -9.73 3.21 6.21
C ILE A 56 -9.75 3.32 4.69
N PHE A 57 -9.21 2.30 4.00
CA PHE A 57 -9.22 2.26 2.53
C PHE A 57 -10.64 2.17 1.97
N ASP A 58 -11.52 1.40 2.61
CA ASP A 58 -12.93 1.35 2.24
C ASP A 58 -13.63 2.72 2.39
N ALA A 59 -13.24 3.51 3.40
CA ALA A 59 -13.77 4.85 3.58
C ALA A 59 -13.21 5.86 2.56
N LEU A 60 -11.90 5.79 2.27
CA LEU A 60 -11.22 6.70 1.32
C LEU A 60 -11.60 6.45 -0.14
N PHE A 61 -11.78 5.19 -0.51
CA PHE A 61 -11.95 4.74 -1.89
C PHE A 61 -13.28 4.03 -2.13
N LYS A 62 -14.31 4.41 -1.39
CA LYS A 62 -15.65 3.79 -1.46
C LYS A 62 -16.20 3.71 -2.88
N GLU A 63 -16.00 4.76 -3.68
CA GLU A 63 -16.50 4.84 -5.05
C GLU A 63 -15.78 3.89 -6.02
N TYR A 64 -14.52 3.53 -5.71
CA TYR A 64 -13.69 2.69 -6.59
C TYR A 64 -13.73 1.22 -6.23
N GLN A 65 -14.39 0.83 -5.14
CA GLN A 65 -14.41 -0.54 -4.61
C GLN A 65 -13.00 -1.16 -4.56
N PHE A 66 -12.01 -0.34 -4.16
CA PHE A 66 -10.58 -0.65 -4.26
C PHE A 66 -10.25 -2.01 -3.64
N VAL A 67 -10.72 -2.29 -2.43
CA VAL A 67 -10.45 -3.54 -1.72
C VAL A 67 -11.00 -4.75 -2.46
N HIS A 68 -12.17 -4.61 -3.11
CA HIS A 68 -12.80 -5.70 -3.87
C HIS A 68 -12.12 -5.99 -5.21
N ASN A 69 -11.52 -4.97 -5.82
CA ASN A 69 -10.88 -5.08 -7.13
C ASN A 69 -9.41 -5.48 -7.05
N ASN A 70 -8.76 -5.27 -5.91
CA ASN A 70 -7.37 -5.64 -5.71
C ASN A 70 -7.23 -7.15 -5.44
N VAL A 71 -6.42 -7.86 -6.26
CA VAL A 71 -6.23 -9.32 -6.19
C VAL A 71 -5.65 -9.74 -4.84
N ILE A 72 -4.70 -8.97 -4.31
CA ILE A 72 -4.02 -9.22 -3.05
C ILE A 72 -5.00 -9.05 -1.89
N SER A 73 -5.78 -7.96 -1.89
CA SER A 73 -6.82 -7.72 -0.89
C SER A 73 -7.86 -8.84 -0.87
N ARG A 74 -8.19 -9.43 -2.02
CA ARG A 74 -9.11 -10.57 -2.10
C ARG A 74 -8.52 -11.84 -1.48
N SER A 75 -7.24 -12.13 -1.73
CA SER A 75 -6.55 -13.28 -1.14
C SER A 75 -6.49 -13.15 0.39
N MET A 76 -6.10 -11.97 0.89
CA MET A 76 -6.11 -11.68 2.32
C MET A 76 -7.51 -11.78 2.92
N GLN A 77 -8.52 -11.31 2.21
CA GLN A 77 -9.91 -11.39 2.67
C GLN A 77 -10.40 -12.82 2.81
N ALA A 78 -10.03 -13.72 1.92
CA ALA A 78 -10.37 -15.14 2.04
C ALA A 78 -9.80 -15.71 3.34
N MET A 79 -8.52 -15.45 3.64
CA MET A 79 -7.90 -15.89 4.89
C MET A 79 -8.56 -15.27 6.13
N ILE A 80 -8.93 -13.98 6.07
CA ILE A 80 -9.65 -13.32 7.17
C ILE A 80 -11.02 -13.98 7.43
N VAL A 81 -11.75 -14.37 6.40
CA VAL A 81 -13.02 -15.09 6.54
C VAL A 81 -12.82 -16.42 7.26
N THR A 82 -11.78 -17.17 6.92
CA THR A 82 -11.42 -18.40 7.65
C THR A 82 -11.13 -18.11 9.11
N LEU A 83 -10.28 -17.14 9.43
CA LEU A 83 -9.97 -16.77 10.81
C LEU A 83 -11.21 -16.37 11.61
N GLN A 84 -12.12 -15.59 11.01
CA GLN A 84 -13.39 -15.20 11.65
C GLN A 84 -14.31 -16.40 11.87
N GLY A 85 -14.38 -17.33 10.92
CA GLY A 85 -15.13 -18.59 11.05
C GLY A 85 -14.64 -19.47 12.20
N GLU A 86 -13.36 -19.40 12.51
CA GLU A 86 -12.70 -20.14 13.60
C GLU A 86 -12.64 -19.35 14.94
N GLY A 87 -13.43 -18.28 15.07
CA GLY A 87 -13.60 -17.55 16.33
C GLY A 87 -12.65 -16.37 16.52
N PHE A 88 -12.02 -15.88 15.45
CA PHE A 88 -11.29 -14.62 15.52
C PHE A 88 -12.26 -13.44 15.59
N GLU A 89 -12.44 -12.88 16.77
CA GLU A 89 -13.20 -11.63 16.95
C GLU A 89 -12.23 -10.45 16.91
N MET A 90 -12.56 -9.46 16.12
CA MET A 90 -11.81 -8.19 16.09
C MET A 90 -12.23 -7.34 17.29
N ASP A 91 -11.28 -7.09 18.21
CA ASP A 91 -11.47 -6.07 19.24
C ASP A 91 -11.33 -4.68 18.60
N THR A 92 -12.44 -4.16 18.11
CA THR A 92 -12.48 -2.90 17.36
C THR A 92 -12.65 -1.67 18.27
N GLU A 93 -13.03 -1.82 19.54
CA GLU A 93 -13.34 -0.68 20.41
C GLU A 93 -12.22 0.36 20.48
N VAL A 94 -10.97 -0.08 20.50
CA VAL A 94 -9.81 0.83 20.56
C VAL A 94 -9.58 1.51 19.21
N LEU A 95 -9.91 0.84 18.11
CA LEU A 95 -9.76 1.37 16.75
C LEU A 95 -10.95 2.21 16.32
N ASP A 96 -12.12 2.07 16.96
CA ASP A 96 -13.34 2.79 16.57
C ASP A 96 -13.18 4.31 16.66
N LYS A 97 -12.49 4.81 17.68
CA LYS A 97 -12.17 6.24 17.80
C LYS A 97 -11.27 6.70 16.66
N PHE A 98 -10.28 5.89 16.31
CA PHE A 98 -9.38 6.17 15.21
C PHE A 98 -10.11 6.13 13.86
N TYR A 99 -10.91 5.09 13.60
CA TYR A 99 -11.72 4.99 12.38
C TYR A 99 -12.73 6.12 12.25
N THR A 100 -13.39 6.49 13.35
CA THR A 100 -14.33 7.62 13.38
C THR A 100 -13.62 8.93 13.05
N SER A 101 -12.45 9.17 13.63
CA SER A 101 -11.64 10.35 13.31
C SER A 101 -11.22 10.38 11.85
N VAL A 102 -10.76 9.26 11.30
CA VAL A 102 -10.39 9.16 9.88
C VAL A 102 -11.61 9.39 8.98
N LYS A 103 -12.75 8.73 9.25
CA LYS A 103 -14.00 8.93 8.48
C LYS A 103 -14.46 10.38 8.47
N ASN A 104 -14.42 11.05 9.62
CA ASN A 104 -14.80 12.46 9.74
C ASN A 104 -13.85 13.37 8.93
N ASN A 105 -12.57 13.06 8.93
CA ASN A 105 -11.59 13.81 8.14
C ASN A 105 -11.76 13.57 6.64
N VAL A 106 -12.04 12.31 6.25
CA VAL A 106 -12.26 11.92 4.84
C VAL A 106 -13.55 12.53 4.27
N SER A 107 -14.63 12.57 5.04
CA SER A 107 -15.93 13.06 4.57
C SER A 107 -15.93 14.56 4.21
N ASN A 108 -14.93 15.30 4.65
CA ASN A 108 -14.75 16.72 4.36
C ASN A 108 -13.73 16.98 3.23
N ILE A 109 -13.22 15.94 2.57
CA ILE A 109 -12.16 16.05 1.57
C ILE A 109 -12.64 15.47 0.23
N ASP A 110 -12.98 16.38 -0.69
CA ASP A 110 -13.46 16.02 -2.03
C ASP A 110 -12.34 15.99 -3.09
N ASN A 111 -11.11 16.42 -2.73
CA ASN A 111 -10.01 16.50 -3.68
C ASN A 111 -8.96 15.39 -3.47
N LEU A 112 -8.24 15.06 -4.55
CA LEU A 112 -7.22 14.01 -4.55
C LEU A 112 -6.03 14.34 -3.63
N GLU A 113 -5.62 15.60 -3.54
CA GLU A 113 -4.51 16.04 -2.68
C GLU A 113 -4.81 15.82 -1.20
N GLY A 114 -6.05 16.10 -0.78
CA GLY A 114 -6.48 15.83 0.57
C GLY A 114 -6.52 14.34 0.90
N LYS A 115 -7.01 13.49 -0.02
CA LYS A 115 -6.98 12.04 0.12
C LYS A 115 -5.53 11.53 0.24
N GLN A 116 -4.64 12.02 -0.60
CA GLN A 116 -3.21 11.70 -0.56
C GLN A 116 -2.56 12.12 0.77
N THR A 117 -2.90 13.29 1.29
CA THR A 117 -2.42 13.76 2.60
C THR A 117 -2.88 12.84 3.74
N ILE A 118 -4.12 12.33 3.69
CA ILE A 118 -4.60 11.36 4.69
C ILE A 118 -3.84 10.06 4.60
N ILE A 119 -3.66 9.49 3.40
CA ILE A 119 -2.89 8.26 3.19
C ILE A 119 -1.48 8.43 3.75
N LYS A 120 -0.82 9.54 3.42
CA LYS A 120 0.48 9.90 3.98
C LYS A 120 0.49 9.90 5.52
N ASN A 121 -0.46 10.60 6.14
CA ASN A 121 -0.56 10.69 7.60
C ASN A 121 -0.82 9.33 8.26
N ILE A 122 -1.64 8.48 7.64
CA ILE A 122 -1.90 7.11 8.10
C ILE A 122 -0.60 6.31 8.03
N TYR A 123 0.09 6.37 6.90
CA TYR A 123 1.33 5.65 6.68
C TYR A 123 2.41 6.11 7.68
N GLU A 124 2.67 7.41 7.80
CA GLU A 124 3.71 7.94 8.67
C GLU A 124 3.42 7.75 10.17
N LYS A 125 2.20 8.04 10.60
CA LYS A 125 1.87 8.07 12.04
C LYS A 125 1.39 6.73 12.54
N PHE A 126 0.48 6.11 11.80
CA PHE A 126 -0.10 4.84 12.22
C PHE A 126 0.88 3.68 12.00
N PHE A 127 1.46 3.58 10.81
CA PHE A 127 2.33 2.47 10.46
C PHE A 127 3.60 2.45 11.32
N LYS A 128 4.26 3.61 11.52
CA LYS A 128 5.40 3.73 12.43
C LYS A 128 5.06 3.35 13.87
N GLY A 129 3.86 3.70 14.33
CA GLY A 129 3.43 3.38 15.68
C GLY A 129 2.97 1.93 15.87
N ALA A 130 2.36 1.33 14.84
CA ALA A 130 1.80 -0.01 14.90
C ALA A 130 2.81 -1.10 14.55
N PHE A 131 3.73 -0.83 13.60
CA PHE A 131 4.70 -1.79 13.05
C PHE A 131 6.13 -1.24 13.04
N PRO A 132 6.69 -0.80 14.19
CA PRO A 132 7.99 -0.15 14.24
C PRO A 132 9.11 -1.03 13.71
N LYS A 133 9.10 -2.33 13.99
CA LYS A 133 10.12 -3.27 13.51
C LYS A 133 10.18 -3.34 11.99
N THR A 134 9.03 -3.36 11.31
CA THR A 134 8.93 -3.39 9.85
C THR A 134 9.42 -2.08 9.25
N VAL A 135 9.03 -0.95 9.85
CA VAL A 135 9.49 0.38 9.42
C VAL A 135 11.00 0.50 9.53
N ASP A 136 11.59 0.08 10.65
CA ASP A 136 13.04 0.15 10.88
C ASP A 136 13.81 -0.81 9.94
N LYS A 137 13.30 -2.04 9.76
CA LYS A 137 13.93 -3.06 8.89
C LYS A 137 13.92 -2.65 7.42
N LEU A 138 12.85 -2.03 6.96
CA LEU A 138 12.66 -1.67 5.55
C LEU A 138 13.11 -0.23 5.24
N GLY A 139 13.50 0.55 6.24
CA GLY A 139 13.93 1.93 6.04
C GLY A 139 12.85 2.83 5.46
N ILE A 140 11.60 2.62 5.86
CA ILE A 140 10.45 3.33 5.32
C ILE A 140 10.51 4.81 5.67
N VAL A 141 10.83 5.65 4.68
CA VAL A 141 10.92 7.10 4.80
C VAL A 141 10.07 7.76 3.73
N TYR A 142 9.27 8.72 4.12
CA TYR A 142 8.48 9.52 3.17
C TYR A 142 9.32 10.68 2.62
N THR A 143 9.40 10.77 1.29
CA THR A 143 10.06 11.90 0.62
C THR A 143 9.10 13.08 0.52
N PRO A 144 9.48 14.29 0.98
CA PRO A 144 8.65 15.48 0.85
C PRO A 144 8.28 15.76 -0.60
N VAL A 145 7.02 16.17 -0.83
CA VAL A 145 6.48 16.41 -2.19
C VAL A 145 7.32 17.42 -2.98
N ASP A 146 7.76 18.49 -2.31
CA ASP A 146 8.59 19.52 -2.97
C ASP A 146 9.94 18.96 -3.48
N CYS A 147 10.52 18.02 -2.73
CA CYS A 147 11.74 17.31 -3.14
C CYS A 147 11.46 16.40 -4.34
N VAL A 148 10.33 15.69 -4.33
CA VAL A 148 9.90 14.83 -5.45
C VAL A 148 9.69 15.67 -6.71
N ASP A 149 8.97 16.78 -6.59
CA ASP A 149 8.71 17.70 -7.71
C ASP A 149 10.00 18.26 -8.30
N PHE A 150 10.93 18.65 -7.43
CA PHE A 150 12.26 19.12 -7.86
C PHE A 150 13.03 18.04 -8.62
N ILE A 151 13.06 16.82 -8.10
CA ILE A 151 13.75 15.69 -8.74
C ILE A 151 13.16 15.40 -10.13
N ILE A 152 11.83 15.28 -10.23
CA ILE A 152 11.16 14.98 -11.50
C ILE A 152 11.45 16.07 -12.54
N ARG A 153 11.32 17.33 -12.17
CA ARG A 153 11.62 18.45 -13.10
C ARG A 153 13.07 18.48 -13.51
N SER A 154 13.99 18.29 -12.56
CA SER A 154 15.43 18.26 -12.87
C SER A 154 15.80 17.12 -13.83
N VAL A 155 15.17 15.95 -13.68
CA VAL A 155 15.37 14.83 -14.62
C VAL A 155 14.85 15.20 -16.02
N ASP A 156 13.66 15.79 -16.11
CA ASP A 156 13.10 16.22 -17.43
C ASP A 156 13.97 17.30 -18.10
N ASP A 157 14.47 18.26 -17.32
CA ASP A 157 15.36 19.31 -17.82
C ASP A 157 16.68 18.71 -18.36
N ILE A 158 17.30 17.80 -17.62
CA ILE A 158 18.53 17.10 -18.05
C ILE A 158 18.28 16.26 -19.31
N LEU A 159 17.16 15.55 -19.38
CA LEU A 159 16.80 14.78 -20.56
C LEU A 159 16.68 15.70 -21.81
N ARG A 160 16.11 16.88 -21.65
CA ARG A 160 15.97 17.86 -22.74
C ARG A 160 17.31 18.47 -23.16
N GLU A 161 18.12 18.88 -22.19
CA GLU A 161 19.37 19.61 -22.44
C GLU A 161 20.48 18.69 -22.96
N GLU A 162 20.63 17.49 -22.36
CA GLU A 162 21.77 16.62 -22.64
C GLU A 162 21.46 15.46 -23.59
N PHE A 163 20.19 15.01 -23.65
CA PHE A 163 19.80 13.82 -24.41
C PHE A 163 18.82 14.11 -25.55
N ASN A 164 18.38 15.37 -25.70
CA ASN A 164 17.37 15.78 -26.68
C ASN A 164 16.12 14.94 -26.67
N THR A 165 15.67 14.56 -25.47
CA THR A 165 14.44 13.79 -25.20
C THR A 165 13.72 14.37 -23.99
N SER A 166 12.66 13.76 -23.50
CA SER A 166 11.92 14.19 -22.32
C SER A 166 11.20 13.01 -21.67
N LEU A 167 10.69 13.20 -20.44
CA LEU A 167 9.91 12.18 -19.75
C LEU A 167 8.63 11.78 -20.48
N THR A 168 8.12 12.58 -21.43
CA THR A 168 6.89 12.27 -22.19
C THR A 168 7.14 11.54 -23.51
N GLU A 169 8.39 11.42 -23.95
CA GLU A 169 8.71 10.82 -25.24
C GLU A 169 8.48 9.30 -25.24
N GLU A 170 8.15 8.78 -26.42
CA GLU A 170 7.95 7.34 -26.61
C GLU A 170 9.25 6.55 -26.38
N ASN A 171 9.15 5.40 -25.73
CA ASN A 171 10.27 4.53 -25.33
C ASN A 171 11.19 5.12 -24.26
N VAL A 172 10.77 6.17 -23.55
CA VAL A 172 11.43 6.62 -22.32
C VAL A 172 10.81 5.90 -21.14
N HIS A 173 11.52 4.89 -20.63
CA HIS A 173 11.06 4.06 -19.53
C HIS A 173 11.47 4.67 -18.19
N ILE A 174 10.51 4.76 -17.27
CA ILE A 174 10.67 5.29 -15.93
C ILE A 174 10.55 4.14 -14.94
N LEU A 175 11.59 3.92 -14.15
CA LEU A 175 11.62 2.88 -13.11
C LEU A 175 11.69 3.51 -11.73
N ASP A 176 10.69 3.20 -10.91
CA ASP A 176 10.69 3.45 -9.47
C ASP A 176 10.81 2.10 -8.73
N PRO A 177 12.04 1.68 -8.37
CA PRO A 177 12.26 0.35 -7.78
C PRO A 177 11.87 0.27 -6.29
N PHE A 178 11.56 1.40 -5.65
CA PHE A 178 11.20 1.53 -4.24
C PHE A 178 10.00 2.47 -4.08
N THR A 179 8.91 2.11 -4.72
CA THR A 179 7.76 3.00 -4.97
C THR A 179 7.11 3.55 -3.69
N GLY A 180 7.16 2.79 -2.60
CA GLY A 180 6.48 3.17 -1.36
C GLY A 180 5.00 3.45 -1.60
N THR A 181 4.50 4.58 -1.11
CA THR A 181 3.11 5.03 -1.33
C THR A 181 2.85 5.59 -2.74
N GLY A 182 3.77 5.42 -3.67
CA GLY A 182 3.63 5.89 -5.06
C GLY A 182 3.76 7.40 -5.23
N THR A 183 4.43 8.11 -4.30
CA THR A 183 4.52 9.56 -4.35
C THR A 183 5.18 10.06 -5.61
N PHE A 184 6.31 9.45 -6.04
CA PHE A 184 6.99 9.82 -7.28
C PHE A 184 6.09 9.64 -8.49
N ILE A 185 5.43 8.51 -8.62
CA ILE A 185 4.56 8.22 -9.76
C ILE A 185 3.33 9.13 -9.78
N THR A 186 2.70 9.33 -8.63
CA THR A 186 1.54 10.23 -8.52
C THR A 186 1.92 11.66 -8.90
N ARG A 187 3.06 12.15 -8.42
CA ARG A 187 3.55 13.50 -8.76
C ARG A 187 3.95 13.61 -10.23
N LEU A 188 4.62 12.60 -10.78
CA LEU A 188 4.96 12.54 -12.20
C LEU A 188 3.72 12.74 -13.09
N LEU A 189 2.62 12.06 -12.77
CA LEU A 189 1.36 12.19 -13.51
C LEU A 189 0.66 13.54 -13.30
N GLN A 190 0.86 14.19 -12.14
CA GLN A 190 0.20 15.46 -11.78
C GLN A 190 0.98 16.70 -12.24
N LEU A 191 2.30 16.64 -12.37
CA LEU A 191 3.16 17.80 -12.63
C LEU A 191 3.06 18.36 -14.06
N GLY A 192 2.36 17.66 -14.96
CA GLY A 192 2.22 18.08 -16.36
C GLY A 192 3.50 17.94 -17.20
N VAL A 193 4.52 17.23 -16.70
CA VAL A 193 5.71 16.87 -17.49
C VAL A 193 5.38 15.82 -18.54
N ILE A 194 4.39 14.95 -18.25
CA ILE A 194 3.82 14.02 -19.22
C ILE A 194 2.63 14.67 -19.89
N SER A 195 2.62 14.65 -21.23
CA SER A 195 1.49 15.24 -21.98
C SER A 195 0.21 14.40 -21.78
N PRO A 196 -0.98 15.02 -21.70
CA PRO A 196 -2.24 14.28 -21.50
C PRO A 196 -2.49 13.21 -22.58
N LYS A 197 -2.05 13.42 -23.82
CA LYS A 197 -2.21 12.47 -24.93
C LYS A 197 -1.34 11.22 -24.75
N ASP A 198 -0.18 11.34 -24.09
CA ASP A 198 0.80 10.28 -23.90
C ASP A 198 0.64 9.56 -22.55
N MET A 199 -0.11 10.17 -21.62
CA MET A 199 -0.27 9.67 -20.24
C MET A 199 -0.72 8.22 -20.16
N LYS A 200 -1.70 7.83 -21.01
CA LYS A 200 -2.19 6.44 -21.03
C LYS A 200 -1.10 5.47 -21.47
N ARG A 201 -0.38 5.78 -22.55
CA ARG A 201 0.71 4.96 -23.09
C ARG A 201 1.80 4.79 -22.04
N GLN A 202 2.25 5.89 -21.44
CA GLN A 202 3.30 5.85 -20.43
C GLN A 202 2.89 5.05 -19.20
N TYR A 203 1.69 5.29 -18.68
CA TYR A 203 1.18 4.56 -17.52
C TYR A 203 1.09 3.05 -17.75
N GLU A 204 0.63 2.63 -18.94
CA GLU A 204 0.42 1.21 -19.24
C GLU A 204 1.71 0.48 -19.70
N GLN A 205 2.69 1.19 -20.24
CA GLN A 205 3.81 0.55 -20.95
C GLN A 205 5.21 0.99 -20.50
N GLU A 206 5.36 2.21 -19.97
CA GLU A 206 6.67 2.81 -19.76
C GLU A 206 6.97 3.20 -18.31
N ILE A 207 5.97 3.20 -17.42
CA ILE A 207 6.16 3.40 -15.98
C ILE A 207 6.22 2.03 -15.30
N HIS A 208 7.33 1.76 -14.63
CA HIS A 208 7.59 0.52 -13.92
C HIS A 208 7.79 0.79 -12.45
N CYS A 209 7.02 0.10 -11.63
CA CYS A 209 7.01 0.28 -10.18
C CYS A 209 7.30 -1.04 -9.49
N ASN A 210 8.10 -1.00 -8.44
CA ASN A 210 8.31 -2.15 -7.58
C ASN A 210 8.22 -1.73 -6.12
N GLU A 211 7.46 -2.48 -5.33
CA GLU A 211 7.31 -2.26 -3.89
C GLU A 211 7.30 -3.60 -3.15
N ILE A 212 8.06 -3.69 -2.06
CA ILE A 212 8.14 -4.89 -1.24
C ILE A 212 7.08 -4.91 -0.13
N VAL A 213 6.62 -3.72 0.28
CA VAL A 213 5.60 -3.58 1.31
C VAL A 213 4.21 -3.64 0.69
N LEU A 214 3.45 -4.65 1.02
CA LEU A 214 2.17 -4.94 0.41
C LEU A 214 1.10 -3.85 0.61
N LEU A 215 1.24 -3.02 1.64
CA LEU A 215 0.32 -1.95 2.00
C LEU A 215 0.88 -0.54 1.70
N ALA A 216 1.99 -0.44 0.99
CA ALA A 216 2.53 0.85 0.59
C ALA A 216 1.76 1.47 -0.57
#